data_15368ec4c80535af919e7e27de3cf84f
#
_entry.id   15368ec4c80535af919e7e27de3cf84f
#
_cell.length_a   1.000
_cell.length_b   1.000
_cell.length_c   1.000
_cell.angle_alpha   90.00
_cell.angle_beta   90.00
_cell.angle_gamma   90.00
#
_symmetry.space_group_name_H-M   'P 1'
#
loop_
_entity.id
_entity.type
_entity.pdbx_description
1 polymer ?
#
loop_
_entity_poly.entity_id
_entity_poly.type
_entity_poly.pdbx_seq_one_letter_code
_entity_poly.pdbx_strand_id
1 'polypeptide(L)'
;MPLRTTTPLLALLAFALLAAPQLHAQDARPSLNVGYYEFPPYIYTARDGHAAGSGARLVRLLLERAGYRPAFRALPSARLYLGLQDGSVALWAGAAKPELAADTLQARRVLGHVSLNLYYPAHQPAPRVPQDLAGRRLILISGYSYWKPVTNFIQDPNLHLRLYRTGTHHAALRMLELGRGDYLLDYQAPVEAASRQALASQELYRLPLRMIVSRHIPGAEALRDRLDQAYDQLRSDGAD
;
A
#
# COMPACT_ATOMS: atom_id res chain seq x y z
N MET A 1 -1.62 84.91 19.70
CA MET A 1 -1.57 84.16 18.43
C MET A 1 -1.25 82.73 18.73
N PRO A 2 -2.20 81.74 18.59
CA PRO A 2 -1.94 80.37 18.84
C PRO A 2 -1.56 79.62 17.55
N LEU A 3 -0.43 78.87 17.57
CA LEU A 3 -0.04 77.93 16.52
C LEU A 3 -0.98 76.72 16.53
N ARG A 4 -1.58 76.48 15.38
CA ARG A 4 -2.36 75.28 15.11
C ARG A 4 -1.43 74.12 14.75
N THR A 5 -1.36 73.11 15.61
CA THR A 5 -0.74 71.77 15.33
C THR A 5 -1.71 70.97 14.48
N THR A 6 -1.38 70.76 13.20
CA THR A 6 -2.08 69.79 12.33
C THR A 6 -1.55 68.39 12.56
N THR A 7 -2.42 67.52 12.95
CA THR A 7 -2.31 66.12 13.35
C THR A 7 -1.80 65.21 12.24
N PRO A 8 -1.04 64.17 12.55
CA PRO A 8 -0.64 63.11 11.57
C PRO A 8 -1.73 62.03 11.46
N LEU A 9 -2.79 62.31 10.73
CA LEU A 9 -3.83 61.31 10.44
C LEU A 9 -3.47 60.40 9.24
N LEU A 10 -2.41 60.73 8.49
CA LEU A 10 -1.98 59.97 7.32
C LEU A 10 -1.05 58.79 7.63
N ALA A 11 -0.47 58.71 8.80
CA ALA A 11 0.44 57.61 9.16
C ALA A 11 -0.26 56.32 9.61
N LEU A 12 -1.52 56.36 10.01
CA LEU A 12 -2.28 55.19 10.45
C LEU A 12 -2.88 54.37 9.31
N LEU A 13 -3.07 54.97 8.11
CA LEU A 13 -3.64 54.22 6.96
C LEU A 13 -2.61 53.35 6.23
N ALA A 14 -1.31 53.64 6.36
CA ALA A 14 -0.24 52.92 5.67
C ALA A 14 0.11 51.58 6.38
N PHE A 15 -0.23 51.41 7.67
CA PHE A 15 0.09 50.22 8.43
C PHE A 15 -0.99 49.14 8.34
N ALA A 16 -2.21 49.47 7.90
CA ALA A 16 -3.32 48.51 7.76
C ALA A 16 -3.26 47.66 6.48
N LEU A 17 -2.41 48.06 5.48
CA LEU A 17 -2.26 47.32 4.21
C LEU A 17 -1.21 46.17 4.26
N LEU A 18 -0.41 46.09 5.33
CA LEU A 18 0.65 45.06 5.46
C LEU A 18 0.22 43.81 6.20
N ALA A 19 -0.99 43.77 6.72
CA ALA A 19 -1.57 42.58 7.34
C ALA A 19 -2.60 41.89 6.43
N ALA A 20 -2.28 41.72 5.14
CA ALA A 20 -3.04 40.79 4.33
C ALA A 20 -2.78 39.38 4.89
N PRO A 21 -3.80 38.67 5.37
CA PRO A 21 -3.62 37.28 5.73
C PRO A 21 -3.09 36.56 4.51
N GLN A 22 -1.90 35.96 4.60
CA GLN A 22 -1.44 35.02 3.61
C GLN A 22 -2.47 33.89 3.59
N LEU A 23 -3.46 34.00 2.71
CA LEU A 23 -4.27 32.84 2.35
C LEU A 23 -3.25 31.80 1.82
N HIS A 24 -2.91 30.85 2.67
CA HIS A 24 -2.27 29.64 2.20
C HIS A 24 -3.25 29.06 1.18
N ALA A 25 -2.91 29.16 -0.10
CA ALA A 25 -3.67 28.55 -1.16
C ALA A 25 -3.76 27.06 -0.80
N GLN A 26 -4.86 26.65 -0.19
CA GLN A 26 -5.16 25.24 0.01
C GLN A 26 -5.09 24.61 -1.37
N ASP A 27 -4.26 23.58 -1.50
CA ASP A 27 -4.16 22.82 -2.74
C ASP A 27 -5.58 22.45 -3.20
N ALA A 28 -6.06 23.11 -4.24
CA ALA A 28 -7.43 23.03 -4.74
C ALA A 28 -7.75 21.66 -5.38
N ARG A 29 -6.74 20.78 -5.48
CA ARG A 29 -6.93 19.43 -6.04
C ARG A 29 -7.84 18.60 -5.15
N PRO A 30 -8.83 17.89 -5.73
CA PRO A 30 -9.70 17.01 -4.97
C PRO A 30 -8.89 15.91 -4.28
N SER A 31 -9.27 15.57 -3.05
CA SER A 31 -8.62 14.52 -2.26
C SER A 31 -9.22 13.16 -2.58
N LEU A 32 -8.37 12.14 -2.73
CA LEU A 32 -8.77 10.75 -2.91
C LEU A 32 -8.29 9.87 -1.76
N ASN A 33 -9.17 9.06 -1.20
CA ASN A 33 -8.83 8.09 -0.17
C ASN A 33 -8.04 6.93 -0.77
N VAL A 34 -6.78 6.81 -0.39
CA VAL A 34 -5.86 5.73 -0.80
C VAL A 34 -5.68 4.77 0.37
N GLY A 35 -6.24 3.58 0.25
CA GLY A 35 -6.04 2.53 1.24
C GLY A 35 -4.71 1.81 1.05
N TYR A 36 -4.08 1.43 2.16
CA TYR A 36 -2.94 0.52 2.16
C TYR A 36 -2.90 -0.30 3.45
N TYR A 37 -2.20 -1.42 3.43
CA TYR A 37 -1.78 -2.17 4.61
C TYR A 37 -0.26 -2.22 4.67
N GLU A 38 0.28 -2.53 5.85
CA GLU A 38 1.72 -2.57 6.07
C GLU A 38 2.40 -3.58 5.14
N PHE A 39 3.23 -3.09 4.23
CA PHE A 39 3.97 -3.87 3.24
C PHE A 39 5.35 -3.25 2.98
N PRO A 40 6.24 -3.24 3.99
CA PRO A 40 7.58 -2.67 3.84
C PRO A 40 8.42 -3.50 2.85
N PRO A 41 9.36 -2.86 2.14
CA PRO A 41 9.66 -1.42 2.11
C PRO A 41 8.80 -0.65 1.10
N TYR A 42 7.82 -1.30 0.46
CA TYR A 42 7.02 -0.75 -0.63
C TYR A 42 6.06 0.34 -0.13
N ILE A 43 5.20 0.01 0.86
CA ILE A 43 4.31 0.98 1.51
C ILE A 43 4.10 0.60 2.98
N TYR A 44 4.29 1.56 3.86
CA TYR A 44 4.18 1.35 5.31
C TYR A 44 3.95 2.68 6.01
N THR A 45 3.56 2.63 7.29
CA THR A 45 3.42 3.80 8.14
C THR A 45 4.76 4.12 8.79
N ALA A 46 5.32 5.29 8.50
CA ALA A 46 6.54 5.77 9.12
C ALA A 46 6.29 6.21 10.57
N ARG A 47 7.38 6.50 11.31
CA ARG A 47 7.29 6.89 12.74
C ARG A 47 6.50 8.17 12.99
N ASP A 48 6.43 9.06 12.01
CA ASP A 48 5.66 10.31 12.02
C ASP A 48 4.17 10.11 11.65
N GLY A 49 3.74 8.85 11.43
CA GLY A 49 2.37 8.49 11.07
C GLY A 49 2.02 8.62 9.59
N HIS A 50 2.96 9.07 8.73
CA HIS A 50 2.71 9.23 7.30
C HIS A 50 3.01 7.95 6.51
N ALA A 51 2.30 7.78 5.37
CA ALA A 51 2.60 6.71 4.43
C ALA A 51 3.95 6.95 3.76
N ALA A 52 4.85 5.97 3.84
CA ALA A 52 6.21 5.99 3.34
C ALA A 52 6.50 4.77 2.46
N GLY A 53 7.68 4.75 1.84
CA GLY A 53 8.13 3.69 0.94
C GLY A 53 8.04 4.09 -0.53
N SER A 54 8.62 3.23 -1.39
CA SER A 54 8.68 3.47 -2.84
C SER A 54 7.28 3.50 -3.47
N GLY A 55 6.38 2.62 -3.05
CA GLY A 55 5.00 2.57 -3.51
C GLY A 55 4.18 3.79 -3.09
N ALA A 56 4.33 4.26 -1.84
CA ALA A 56 3.64 5.48 -1.39
C ALA A 56 4.09 6.70 -2.21
N ARG A 57 5.39 6.80 -2.51
CA ARG A 57 5.96 7.86 -3.35
C ARG A 57 5.42 7.80 -4.78
N LEU A 58 5.41 6.61 -5.39
CA LEU A 58 4.88 6.41 -6.74
C LEU A 58 3.39 6.77 -6.82
N VAL A 59 2.58 6.29 -5.88
CA VAL A 59 1.13 6.62 -5.83
C VAL A 59 0.91 8.12 -5.71
N ARG A 60 1.71 8.80 -4.87
CA ARG A 60 1.62 10.27 -4.73
C ARG A 60 1.91 10.97 -6.05
N LEU A 61 3.01 10.63 -6.72
CA LEU A 61 3.40 11.21 -8.00
C LEU A 61 2.32 10.98 -9.08
N LEU A 62 1.77 9.77 -9.18
CA LEU A 62 0.74 9.45 -10.15
C LEU A 62 -0.55 10.23 -9.90
N LEU A 63 -0.98 10.35 -8.64
CA LEU A 63 -2.19 11.10 -8.29
C LEU A 63 -2.01 12.59 -8.51
N GLU A 64 -0.87 13.16 -8.16
CA GLU A 64 -0.56 14.57 -8.38
C GLU A 64 -0.59 14.92 -9.86
N ARG A 65 -0.01 14.09 -10.73
CA ARG A 65 -0.08 14.24 -12.19
C ARG A 65 -1.51 14.07 -12.73
N ALA A 66 -2.27 13.17 -12.14
CA ALA A 66 -3.69 12.97 -12.49
C ALA A 66 -4.61 14.09 -11.97
N GLY A 67 -4.07 15.09 -11.23
CA GLY A 67 -4.82 16.24 -10.71
C GLY A 67 -5.50 15.97 -9.37
N TYR A 68 -5.00 15.02 -8.57
CA TYR A 68 -5.56 14.66 -7.27
C TYR A 68 -4.53 14.76 -6.14
N ARG A 69 -5.03 14.86 -4.91
CA ARG A 69 -4.23 14.78 -3.69
C ARG A 69 -4.53 13.46 -2.97
N PRO A 70 -3.52 12.62 -2.66
CA PRO A 70 -3.75 11.39 -1.92
C PRO A 70 -4.03 11.65 -0.44
N ALA A 71 -5.08 11.03 0.10
CA ALA A 71 -5.33 10.88 1.52
C ALA A 71 -5.05 9.40 1.89
N PHE A 72 -3.84 9.13 2.34
CA PHE A 72 -3.43 7.76 2.69
C PHE A 72 -4.06 7.29 4.00
N ARG A 73 -4.54 6.04 4.00
CA ARG A 73 -5.13 5.40 5.17
C ARG A 73 -4.57 3.99 5.35
N ALA A 74 -3.89 3.75 6.46
CA ALA A 74 -3.47 2.41 6.86
C ALA A 74 -4.69 1.62 7.34
N LEU A 75 -4.93 0.46 6.75
CA LEU A 75 -6.07 -0.40 7.03
C LEU A 75 -5.65 -1.87 7.03
N PRO A 76 -6.23 -2.73 7.88
CA PRO A 76 -6.14 -4.17 7.66
C PRO A 76 -6.68 -4.53 6.27
N SER A 77 -6.11 -5.55 5.61
CA SER A 77 -6.47 -5.89 4.22
C SER A 77 -7.98 -6.11 4.03
N ALA A 78 -8.64 -6.79 4.98
CA ALA A 78 -10.08 -7.00 4.92
C ALA A 78 -10.88 -5.67 4.92
N ARG A 79 -10.46 -4.69 5.73
CA ARG A 79 -11.08 -3.36 5.78
C ARG A 79 -10.83 -2.56 4.51
N LEU A 80 -9.61 -2.68 3.94
CA LEU A 80 -9.27 -2.08 2.67
C LEU A 80 -10.17 -2.62 1.54
N TYR A 81 -10.36 -3.94 1.49
CA TYR A 81 -11.19 -4.57 0.45
C TYR A 81 -12.66 -4.19 0.58
N LEU A 82 -13.23 -4.18 1.78
CA LEU A 82 -14.57 -3.64 2.02
C LEU A 82 -14.68 -2.18 1.58
N GLY A 83 -13.67 -1.37 1.88
CA GLY A 83 -13.64 0.04 1.46
C GLY A 83 -13.59 0.22 -0.06
N LEU A 84 -12.95 -0.69 -0.81
CA LEU A 84 -13.00 -0.69 -2.28
C LEU A 84 -14.38 -1.10 -2.80
N GLN A 85 -15.09 -2.00 -2.10
CA GLN A 85 -16.43 -2.47 -2.47
C GLN A 85 -17.52 -1.44 -2.19
N ASP A 86 -17.34 -0.56 -1.20
CA ASP A 86 -18.33 0.48 -0.85
C ASP A 86 -17.91 1.89 -1.29
N GLY A 87 -16.71 2.06 -1.86
CA GLY A 87 -16.19 3.34 -2.33
C GLY A 87 -15.57 4.23 -1.25
N SER A 88 -15.56 3.82 0.03
CA SER A 88 -14.89 4.56 1.11
C SER A 88 -13.36 4.57 0.97
N VAL A 89 -12.80 3.60 0.25
CA VAL A 89 -11.46 3.59 -0.31
C VAL A 89 -11.57 3.74 -1.82
N ALA A 90 -11.07 4.85 -2.35
CA ALA A 90 -11.12 5.13 -3.79
C ALA A 90 -10.08 4.33 -4.57
N LEU A 91 -8.92 4.07 -3.98
CA LEU A 91 -7.74 3.56 -4.67
C LEU A 91 -6.87 2.71 -3.76
N TRP A 92 -6.28 1.67 -4.36
CA TRP A 92 -5.23 0.84 -3.78
C TRP A 92 -4.18 0.47 -4.83
N ALA A 93 -2.89 0.60 -4.49
CA ALA A 93 -1.81 0.06 -5.31
C ALA A 93 -1.46 -1.35 -4.84
N GLY A 94 -1.90 -2.37 -5.58
CA GLY A 94 -1.74 -3.74 -5.13
C GLY A 94 -1.96 -4.79 -6.22
N ALA A 95 -1.87 -6.06 -5.83
CA ALA A 95 -2.16 -7.18 -6.71
C ALA A 95 -3.68 -7.44 -6.75
N ALA A 96 -4.24 -7.47 -7.94
CA ALA A 96 -5.66 -7.68 -8.16
C ALA A 96 -6.18 -8.95 -7.45
N LYS A 97 -7.38 -8.87 -6.93
CA LYS A 97 -8.06 -9.94 -6.23
C LYS A 97 -9.30 -10.35 -7.01
N PRO A 98 -9.48 -11.65 -7.34
CA PRO A 98 -10.68 -12.13 -8.04
C PRO A 98 -11.98 -11.74 -7.33
N GLU A 99 -11.98 -11.77 -5.99
CA GLU A 99 -13.12 -11.40 -5.16
C GLU A 99 -13.51 -9.92 -5.21
N LEU A 100 -12.65 -9.06 -5.74
CA LEU A 100 -12.90 -7.63 -5.94
C LEU A 100 -13.20 -7.27 -7.41
N ALA A 101 -13.22 -8.24 -8.32
CA ALA A 101 -13.30 -7.97 -9.76
C ALA A 101 -14.62 -7.25 -10.16
N ALA A 102 -15.72 -7.54 -9.46
CA ALA A 102 -17.00 -6.88 -9.73
C ALA A 102 -17.01 -5.40 -9.30
N ASP A 103 -16.28 -5.08 -8.23
CA ASP A 103 -16.33 -3.78 -7.56
C ASP A 103 -15.17 -2.85 -7.93
N THR A 104 -14.19 -3.34 -8.71
CA THR A 104 -12.98 -2.57 -9.00
C THR A 104 -12.63 -2.54 -10.47
N LEU A 105 -11.92 -1.47 -10.86
CA LEU A 105 -11.24 -1.32 -12.13
C LEU A 105 -9.75 -1.45 -11.91
N GLN A 106 -9.08 -2.17 -12.78
CA GLN A 106 -7.62 -2.24 -12.78
C GLN A 106 -7.05 -1.27 -13.81
N ALA A 107 -6.06 -0.47 -13.42
CA ALA A 107 -5.24 0.26 -14.37
C ALA A 107 -4.45 -0.73 -15.25
N ARG A 108 -4.17 -0.34 -16.48
CA ARG A 108 -3.46 -1.19 -17.46
C ARG A 108 -1.98 -1.28 -17.16
N ARG A 109 -1.40 -0.24 -16.56
CA ARG A 109 0.04 -0.17 -16.31
C ARG A 109 0.43 -0.99 -15.09
N VAL A 110 1.49 -1.78 -15.25
CA VAL A 110 2.09 -2.57 -14.18
C VAL A 110 3.11 -1.70 -13.45
N LEU A 111 2.90 -1.49 -12.14
CA LEU A 111 3.76 -0.69 -11.29
C LEU A 111 5.02 -1.47 -10.84
N GLY A 112 4.93 -2.78 -10.85
CA GLY A 112 5.94 -3.71 -10.39
C GLY A 112 5.34 -5.09 -10.14
N HIS A 113 6.08 -5.96 -9.48
CA HIS A 113 5.63 -7.30 -9.13
C HIS A 113 5.89 -7.59 -7.65
N VAL A 114 5.07 -8.46 -7.09
CA VAL A 114 5.32 -9.05 -5.77
C VAL A 114 5.39 -10.56 -5.91
N SER A 115 6.40 -11.16 -5.26
CA SER A 115 6.58 -12.60 -5.21
C SER A 115 6.09 -13.12 -3.85
N LEU A 116 5.18 -14.07 -3.87
CA LEU A 116 4.72 -14.81 -2.70
C LEU A 116 5.54 -16.10 -2.61
N ASN A 117 6.29 -16.23 -1.54
CA ASN A 117 7.24 -17.32 -1.33
C ASN A 117 6.85 -18.18 -0.14
N LEU A 118 7.20 -19.45 -0.24
CA LEU A 118 7.26 -20.38 0.89
C LEU A 118 8.70 -20.44 1.37
N TYR A 119 8.95 -20.04 2.63
CA TYR A 119 10.25 -20.06 3.28
C TYR A 119 10.37 -21.28 4.19
N TYR A 120 11.55 -21.87 4.24
CA TYR A 120 11.85 -23.08 5.02
C TYR A 120 13.32 -23.11 5.46
N PRO A 121 13.69 -23.94 6.45
CA PRO A 121 15.08 -24.08 6.89
C PRO A 121 15.99 -24.54 5.76
N ALA A 122 17.14 -23.88 5.57
CA ALA A 122 18.05 -24.11 4.45
C ALA A 122 18.62 -25.54 4.34
N HIS A 123 18.59 -26.30 5.46
CA HIS A 123 19.04 -27.69 5.49
C HIS A 123 17.97 -28.70 4.98
N GLN A 124 16.77 -28.23 4.69
CA GLN A 124 15.68 -29.04 4.15
C GLN A 124 15.60 -28.91 2.63
N PRO A 125 15.21 -29.96 1.90
CA PRO A 125 14.93 -29.85 0.47
C PRO A 125 13.71 -28.96 0.22
N ALA A 126 13.66 -28.38 -0.99
CA ALA A 126 12.49 -27.60 -1.42
C ALA A 126 11.23 -28.47 -1.41
N PRO A 127 10.15 -28.03 -0.75
CA PRO A 127 8.93 -28.83 -0.65
C PRO A 127 8.14 -28.82 -1.96
N ARG A 128 7.48 -29.91 -2.27
CA ARG A 128 6.43 -29.96 -3.31
C ARG A 128 5.15 -29.39 -2.72
N VAL A 129 4.66 -28.30 -3.26
CA VAL A 129 3.46 -27.60 -2.77
C VAL A 129 2.25 -28.00 -3.60
N PRO A 130 1.13 -28.39 -2.98
CA PRO A 130 0.86 -28.41 -1.54
C PRO A 130 1.21 -29.73 -0.81
N GLN A 131 1.64 -30.78 -1.50
CA GLN A 131 1.69 -32.16 -0.99
C GLN A 131 2.55 -32.31 0.28
N ASP A 132 3.76 -31.73 0.27
CA ASP A 132 4.71 -31.87 1.38
C ASP A 132 4.36 -30.95 2.58
N LEU A 133 3.29 -30.16 2.45
CA LEU A 133 2.76 -29.33 3.54
C LEU A 133 1.78 -30.10 4.45
N ALA A 134 1.32 -31.29 4.05
CA ALA A 134 0.35 -32.07 4.81
C ALA A 134 0.81 -32.33 6.25
N GLY A 135 -0.04 -32.00 7.24
CA GLY A 135 0.24 -32.13 8.67
C GLY A 135 1.27 -31.13 9.23
N ARG A 136 1.82 -30.23 8.40
CA ARG A 136 2.87 -29.30 8.79
C ARG A 136 2.34 -28.06 9.47
N ARG A 137 3.25 -27.35 10.16
CA ARG A 137 3.00 -26.06 10.82
C ARG A 137 3.34 -24.95 9.84
N LEU A 138 2.32 -24.20 9.41
CA LEU A 138 2.44 -23.10 8.47
C LEU A 138 2.27 -21.76 9.20
N ILE A 139 3.30 -20.92 9.14
CA ILE A 139 3.28 -19.56 9.69
C ILE A 139 2.72 -18.61 8.63
N LEU A 140 1.79 -17.74 9.04
CA LEU A 140 1.11 -16.75 8.21
C LEU A 140 1.18 -15.37 8.87
N ILE A 141 1.11 -14.31 8.06
CA ILE A 141 0.97 -12.95 8.57
C ILE A 141 -0.51 -12.65 8.83
N SER A 142 -0.81 -12.19 10.06
CA SER A 142 -2.14 -11.72 10.42
C SER A 142 -2.53 -10.50 9.60
N GLY A 143 -3.81 -10.43 9.20
CA GLY A 143 -4.31 -9.32 8.40
C GLY A 143 -3.96 -9.36 6.91
N TYR A 144 -3.19 -10.35 6.45
CA TYR A 144 -3.02 -10.60 5.02
C TYR A 144 -4.13 -11.49 4.48
N SER A 145 -4.69 -11.08 3.34
CA SER A 145 -5.53 -11.92 2.50
C SER A 145 -4.66 -12.45 1.36
N TYR A 146 -4.31 -13.72 1.43
CA TYR A 146 -3.53 -14.35 0.38
C TYR A 146 -4.37 -14.55 -0.88
N TRP A 147 -3.70 -14.70 -2.02
CA TRP A 147 -4.36 -14.93 -3.30
C TRP A 147 -5.13 -16.26 -3.29
N LYS A 148 -6.28 -16.29 -3.99
CA LYS A 148 -7.24 -17.40 -3.89
C LYS A 148 -6.64 -18.81 -4.05
N PRO A 149 -5.75 -19.10 -5.04
CA PRO A 149 -5.13 -20.42 -5.15
C PRO A 149 -4.36 -20.85 -3.89
N VAL A 150 -3.71 -19.90 -3.21
CA VAL A 150 -3.00 -20.12 -1.96
C VAL A 150 -4.00 -20.33 -0.81
N THR A 151 -5.05 -19.52 -0.74
CA THR A 151 -6.09 -19.66 0.25
C THR A 151 -6.78 -21.02 0.15
N ASN A 152 -6.98 -21.55 -1.07
CA ASN A 152 -7.59 -22.85 -1.30
C ASN A 152 -6.79 -23.96 -0.62
N PHE A 153 -5.47 -24.03 -0.81
CA PHE A 153 -4.69 -25.09 -0.14
C PHE A 153 -4.51 -24.83 1.36
N ILE A 154 -4.46 -23.58 1.83
CA ILE A 154 -4.42 -23.27 3.26
C ILE A 154 -5.70 -23.78 3.96
N GLN A 155 -6.83 -23.72 3.28
CA GLN A 155 -8.14 -24.13 3.79
C GLN A 155 -8.52 -25.58 3.46
N ASP A 156 -7.70 -26.30 2.72
CA ASP A 156 -7.97 -27.71 2.38
C ASP A 156 -7.90 -28.59 3.63
N PRO A 157 -9.02 -29.16 4.09
CA PRO A 157 -9.04 -30.00 5.29
C PRO A 157 -8.20 -31.27 5.14
N ASN A 158 -7.98 -31.76 3.92
CA ASN A 158 -7.20 -32.96 3.67
C ASN A 158 -5.70 -32.77 3.94
N LEU A 159 -5.23 -31.52 3.91
CA LEU A 159 -3.83 -31.20 4.24
C LEU A 159 -3.57 -31.16 5.74
N HIS A 160 -4.60 -31.11 6.59
CA HIS A 160 -4.45 -31.06 8.06
C HIS A 160 -3.40 -30.05 8.53
N LEU A 161 -3.30 -28.87 7.87
CA LEU A 161 -2.33 -27.83 8.19
C LEU A 161 -2.57 -27.26 9.58
N ARG A 162 -1.50 -27.08 10.35
CA ARG A 162 -1.54 -26.34 11.61
C ARG A 162 -1.13 -24.90 11.37
N LEU A 163 -2.09 -23.97 11.39
CA LEU A 163 -1.88 -22.58 11.04
C LEU A 163 -1.48 -21.76 12.26
N TYR A 164 -0.34 -21.07 12.17
CA TYR A 164 0.14 -20.12 13.16
C TYR A 164 0.15 -18.72 12.53
N ARG A 165 -0.36 -17.74 13.27
CA ARG A 165 -0.45 -16.36 12.77
C ARG A 165 0.31 -15.42 13.68
N THR A 166 1.02 -14.45 13.06
CA THR A 166 1.71 -13.38 13.77
C THR A 166 1.52 -12.04 13.06
N GLY A 167 1.62 -10.94 13.80
CA GLY A 167 1.33 -9.60 13.27
C GLY A 167 2.46 -8.95 12.48
N THR A 168 3.69 -9.51 12.53
CA THR A 168 4.86 -8.90 11.88
C THR A 168 5.74 -9.92 11.17
N HIS A 169 6.39 -9.50 10.08
CA HIS A 169 7.34 -10.32 9.33
C HIS A 169 8.52 -10.75 10.22
N HIS A 170 9.04 -9.84 11.05
CA HIS A 170 10.13 -10.16 11.99
C HIS A 170 9.75 -11.27 12.98
N ALA A 171 8.55 -11.22 13.57
CA ALA A 171 8.08 -12.27 14.45
C ALA A 171 7.86 -13.60 13.71
N ALA A 172 7.37 -13.57 12.46
CA ALA A 172 7.22 -14.75 11.62
C ALA A 172 8.56 -15.44 11.33
N LEU A 173 9.57 -14.65 10.97
CA LEU A 173 10.94 -15.12 10.75
C LEU A 173 11.53 -15.76 12.02
N ARG A 174 11.37 -15.09 13.17
CA ARG A 174 11.82 -15.65 14.46
C ARG A 174 11.09 -16.96 14.81
N MET A 175 9.81 -17.09 14.48
CA MET A 175 9.10 -18.38 14.68
C MET A 175 9.68 -19.49 13.80
N LEU A 176 10.01 -19.19 12.52
CA LEU A 176 10.63 -20.16 11.61
C LEU A 176 12.02 -20.57 12.11
N GLU A 177 12.87 -19.59 12.46
CA GLU A 177 14.23 -19.80 13.00
C GLU A 177 14.23 -20.67 14.27
N LEU A 178 13.25 -20.47 15.15
CA LEU A 178 13.13 -21.22 16.41
C LEU A 178 12.42 -22.57 16.26
N GLY A 179 12.12 -22.99 15.01
CA GLY A 179 11.42 -24.24 14.75
C GLY A 179 9.98 -24.29 15.29
N ARG A 180 9.36 -23.11 15.53
CA ARG A 180 7.94 -23.01 15.95
C ARG A 180 6.96 -23.17 14.80
N GLY A 181 7.44 -23.20 13.57
CA GLY A 181 6.74 -23.53 12.34
C GLY A 181 7.69 -24.26 11.41
N ASP A 182 7.15 -25.06 10.50
CA ASP A 182 7.93 -25.80 9.52
C ASP A 182 8.15 -24.96 8.26
N TYR A 183 7.17 -24.12 7.95
CA TYR A 183 7.15 -23.22 6.78
C TYR A 183 6.60 -21.85 7.16
N LEU A 184 7.08 -20.81 6.46
CA LEU A 184 6.52 -19.46 6.48
C LEU A 184 6.04 -19.11 5.07
N LEU A 185 4.78 -18.73 4.94
CA LEU A 185 4.24 -18.17 3.72
C LEU A 185 4.20 -16.64 3.84
N ASP A 186 5.01 -15.96 3.03
CA ASP A 186 5.12 -14.51 3.07
C ASP A 186 5.63 -13.95 1.73
N TYR A 187 5.49 -12.65 1.55
CA TYR A 187 6.00 -11.96 0.38
C TYR A 187 7.49 -11.68 0.49
N GLN A 188 8.19 -11.73 -0.66
CA GLN A 188 9.64 -11.59 -0.73
C GLN A 188 10.13 -10.27 -0.14
N ALA A 189 9.61 -9.13 -0.60
CA ALA A 189 10.12 -7.83 -0.21
C ALA A 189 10.02 -7.53 1.31
N PRO A 190 8.89 -7.80 2.00
CA PRO A 190 8.84 -7.68 3.46
C PRO A 190 9.79 -8.61 4.21
N VAL A 191 9.97 -9.84 3.72
CA VAL A 191 10.90 -10.79 4.32
C VAL A 191 12.34 -10.31 4.17
N GLU A 192 12.76 -9.87 2.99
CA GLU A 192 14.10 -9.30 2.75
C GLU A 192 14.36 -8.06 3.60
N ALA A 193 13.35 -7.21 3.78
CA ALA A 193 13.46 -6.04 4.65
C ALA A 193 13.58 -6.38 6.14
N ALA A 194 13.01 -7.51 6.57
CA ALA A 194 13.00 -7.94 7.97
C ALA A 194 14.10 -8.95 8.31
N SER A 195 14.61 -9.69 7.33
CA SER A 195 15.62 -10.75 7.53
C SER A 195 17.04 -10.17 7.53
N ARG A 196 17.89 -10.75 8.39
CA ARG A 196 19.34 -10.48 8.42
C ARG A 196 20.15 -11.57 7.71
N GLN A 197 19.51 -12.65 7.29
CA GLN A 197 20.15 -13.83 6.69
C GLN A 197 19.39 -14.26 5.44
N ALA A 198 20.11 -14.85 4.49
CA ALA A 198 19.49 -15.52 3.37
C ALA A 198 18.73 -16.76 3.86
N LEU A 199 17.46 -16.86 3.48
CA LEU A 199 16.57 -17.98 3.78
C LEU A 199 16.39 -18.84 2.54
N ALA A 200 16.24 -20.14 2.72
CA ALA A 200 15.76 -20.99 1.64
C ALA A 200 14.29 -20.64 1.35
N SER A 201 13.97 -20.48 0.10
CA SER A 201 12.60 -20.16 -0.32
C SER A 201 12.27 -20.72 -1.69
N GLN A 202 10.98 -20.89 -1.93
CA GLN A 202 10.42 -21.25 -3.22
C GLN A 202 9.36 -20.22 -3.58
N GLU A 203 9.52 -19.57 -4.74
CA GLU A 203 8.46 -18.69 -5.28
C GLU A 203 7.26 -19.54 -5.67
N LEU A 204 6.10 -19.23 -5.09
CA LEU A 204 4.84 -19.88 -5.43
C LEU A 204 4.10 -19.12 -6.52
N TYR A 205 4.07 -17.80 -6.39
CA TYR A 205 3.38 -16.92 -7.32
C TYR A 205 4.08 -15.58 -7.45
N ARG A 206 4.07 -15.04 -8.65
CA ARG A 206 4.51 -13.68 -8.98
C ARG A 206 3.34 -12.89 -9.53
N LEU A 207 2.95 -11.85 -8.82
CA LEU A 207 1.73 -11.09 -9.10
C LEU A 207 2.07 -9.66 -9.54
N PRO A 208 1.45 -9.14 -10.61
CA PRO A 208 1.63 -7.76 -11.01
C PRO A 208 0.91 -6.82 -10.03
N LEU A 209 1.59 -5.75 -9.65
CA LEU A 209 0.99 -4.63 -8.93
C LEU A 209 0.40 -3.63 -9.92
N ARG A 210 -0.79 -3.16 -9.65
CA ARG A 210 -1.49 -2.15 -10.45
C ARG A 210 -2.21 -1.16 -9.55
N MET A 211 -2.63 -0.04 -10.11
CA MET A 211 -3.61 0.82 -9.46
C MET A 211 -4.98 0.15 -9.57
N ILE A 212 -5.60 -0.10 -8.43
CA ILE A 212 -6.94 -0.71 -8.30
C ILE A 212 -7.89 0.39 -7.84
N VAL A 213 -8.85 0.75 -8.68
CA VAL A 213 -9.81 1.84 -8.46
C VAL A 213 -11.17 1.25 -8.11
N SER A 214 -11.79 1.75 -7.05
CA SER A 214 -13.19 1.37 -6.74
C SER A 214 -14.13 1.84 -7.85
N ARG A 215 -15.07 0.98 -8.28
CA ARG A 215 -16.15 1.37 -9.22
C ARG A 215 -17.19 2.25 -8.57
N HIS A 216 -17.27 2.27 -7.23
CA HIS A 216 -18.29 2.95 -6.45
C HIS A 216 -17.97 4.42 -6.16
N ILE A 217 -16.90 4.96 -6.77
CA ILE A 217 -16.61 6.40 -6.71
C ILE A 217 -17.03 7.10 -8.01
N PRO A 218 -17.42 8.38 -7.96
CA PRO A 218 -17.69 9.16 -9.16
C PRO A 218 -16.48 9.23 -10.09
N GLY A 219 -16.68 8.97 -11.38
CA GLY A 219 -15.61 9.08 -12.39
C GLY A 219 -14.52 8.02 -12.31
N ALA A 220 -14.80 6.84 -11.76
CA ALA A 220 -13.84 5.74 -11.58
C ALA A 220 -13.07 5.37 -12.86
N GLU A 221 -13.76 5.29 -14.01
CA GLU A 221 -13.12 4.99 -15.30
C GLU A 221 -12.18 6.10 -15.75
N ALA A 222 -12.62 7.35 -15.63
CA ALA A 222 -11.79 8.50 -15.96
C ALA A 222 -10.56 8.60 -15.05
N LEU A 223 -10.70 8.28 -13.76
CA LEU A 223 -9.57 8.21 -12.83
C LEU A 223 -8.57 7.13 -13.25
N ARG A 224 -9.05 5.90 -13.55
CA ARG A 224 -8.21 4.81 -14.03
C ARG A 224 -7.40 5.22 -15.26
N ASP A 225 -8.03 5.84 -16.25
CA ASP A 225 -7.38 6.24 -17.51
C ASP A 225 -6.37 7.38 -17.28
N ARG A 226 -6.68 8.33 -16.41
CA ARG A 226 -5.72 9.38 -16.00
C ARG A 226 -4.50 8.82 -15.27
N LEU A 227 -4.67 7.78 -14.46
CA LEU A 227 -3.55 7.12 -13.77
C LEU A 227 -2.64 6.39 -14.76
N ASP A 228 -3.20 5.74 -15.78
CA ASP A 228 -2.42 5.12 -16.86
C ASP A 228 -1.63 6.19 -17.65
N GLN A 229 -2.27 7.31 -18.00
CA GLN A 229 -1.61 8.45 -18.67
C GLN A 229 -0.50 9.07 -17.79
N ALA A 230 -0.78 9.27 -16.51
CA ALA A 230 0.20 9.80 -15.56
C ALA A 230 1.43 8.89 -15.44
N TYR A 231 1.22 7.58 -15.47
CA TYR A 231 2.33 6.60 -15.47
C TYR A 231 3.17 6.72 -16.76
N ASP A 232 2.53 6.80 -17.93
CA ASP A 232 3.23 6.94 -19.21
C ASP A 232 4.07 8.22 -19.26
N GLN A 233 3.51 9.34 -18.78
CA GLN A 233 4.23 10.61 -18.65
C GLN A 233 5.43 10.51 -17.70
N LEU A 234 5.23 9.85 -16.54
CA LEU A 234 6.31 9.66 -15.56
C LEU A 234 7.49 8.89 -16.16
N ARG A 235 7.18 7.84 -16.94
CA ARG A 235 8.21 7.03 -17.62
C ARG A 235 8.90 7.80 -18.75
N SER A 236 8.19 8.64 -19.50
CA SER A 236 8.78 9.47 -20.56
C SER A 236 9.68 10.59 -20.01
N ASP A 237 9.37 11.09 -18.81
CA ASP A 237 10.19 12.12 -18.14
C ASP A 237 11.48 11.56 -17.50
N GLY A 238 11.71 10.22 -17.57
CA GLY A 238 12.89 9.57 -17.01
C GLY A 238 12.90 9.50 -15.47
N ALA A 239 11.76 9.67 -14.84
CA ALA A 239 11.61 9.50 -13.40
C ALA A 239 11.34 8.00 -13.08
N ASP A 240 12.43 7.25 -12.88
CA ASP A 240 12.39 5.87 -12.37
C ASP A 240 12.27 5.82 -10.85
#